data_23c08f422e7bcab5e41d3007d73cc14e
#
_entry.id   23c08f422e7bcab5e41d3007d73cc14e
#
_cell.length_a   1.000
_cell.length_b   1.000
_cell.length_c   1.000
_cell.angle_alpha   90.00
_cell.angle_beta   90.00
_cell.angle_gamma   90.00
#
_symmetry.space_group_name_H-M   'P 1'
#
loop_
_entity.id
_entity.type
_entity.pdbx_description
1 polymer ?
#
loop_
_entity_poly.entity_id
_entity_poly.type
_entity_poly.pdbx_seq_one_letter_code
_entity_poly.pdbx_strand_id
1 'polypeptide(L)'
;PHLFETGGENYHTDFGMWDYVRGHEGDPWRLRDDPSWAGTPALPAAEGWFRHAYDTSRTWFRDETDYPGPRTMSATADWLDRNAGHHDRFFLFVDEFDPHEPFDTPEPWAYRYHDQRDEDLLIWPPYMKDAIKKGILTEKQAAQLRANYGAKLSMIDHWFGKILDAMDRNNLWEDTAIFLVTDHGHYLGERDETFGKPLSPIYNLLGHIPMLIHWPGVEPGHRTALTTSVDIHATLAEMFNLNIEHRTHGVSLRQVIEGTQNQARDWMLQGYFGLEVNLIDHHGKYLRGAEGDTGDISIWSNRWSTMPIAILPNAGLPRPDDRAWLDKMPGSDIPVIRQPLTGAEIAGGAILLSGRGAGTTSELYDTQDEQETENLIDTPRADHYQELLRHALTEVEAPAEQLARLGL
;
A
#
# COMPACT_ATOMS: atom_id res chain seq x y z
N PRO A 1 -7.73 -2.30 7.73
CA PRO A 1 -8.43 -2.74 8.94
C PRO A 1 -7.55 -2.75 10.19
N HIS A 2 -6.26 -3.16 10.08
CA HIS A 2 -5.36 -3.29 11.24
C HIS A 2 -5.25 -2.04 12.11
N LEU A 3 -5.40 -0.86 11.51
CA LEU A 3 -5.31 0.42 12.23
C LEU A 3 -6.49 0.67 13.18
N PHE A 4 -7.62 -0.02 12.98
CA PHE A 4 -8.84 0.15 13.76
C PHE A 4 -9.22 -1.06 14.62
N GLU A 5 -8.58 -2.21 14.43
CA GLU A 5 -8.92 -3.44 15.12
C GLU A 5 -8.76 -3.36 16.63
N THR A 6 -7.90 -2.49 17.10
CA THR A 6 -7.57 -2.35 18.52
C THR A 6 -7.99 -1.03 19.15
N GLY A 7 -8.58 -0.13 18.38
CA GLY A 7 -8.94 1.21 18.85
C GLY A 7 -7.75 2.10 19.23
N GLY A 8 -6.52 1.66 18.90
CA GLY A 8 -5.30 2.38 19.28
C GLY A 8 -4.83 3.41 18.25
N GLU A 9 -5.09 3.18 16.99
CA GLU A 9 -4.68 4.06 15.91
C GLU A 9 -5.82 5.02 15.55
N ASN A 10 -5.57 6.30 15.68
CA ASN A 10 -6.62 7.34 15.65
C ASN A 10 -6.57 8.16 14.34
N TYR A 11 -6.35 7.52 13.20
CA TYR A 11 -6.28 8.22 11.89
C TYR A 11 -7.57 8.92 11.50
N HIS A 12 -8.70 8.49 12.03
CA HIS A 12 -10.02 9.06 11.77
C HIS A 12 -10.37 10.27 12.63
N THR A 13 -9.63 10.53 13.71
CA THR A 13 -10.03 11.53 14.74
C THR A 13 -10.04 12.96 14.25
N ASP A 14 -9.28 13.27 13.18
CA ASP A 14 -9.23 14.61 12.59
C ASP A 14 -10.29 14.82 11.49
N PHE A 15 -11.06 13.77 11.15
CA PHE A 15 -12.20 13.87 10.25
C PHE A 15 -13.47 14.23 11.03
N GLY A 16 -14.28 15.14 10.48
CA GLY A 16 -15.55 15.56 11.10
C GLY A 16 -16.62 14.47 11.11
N MET A 17 -16.55 13.54 10.16
CA MET A 17 -17.41 12.35 10.06
C MET A 17 -16.56 11.17 9.60
N TRP A 18 -16.91 9.97 10.04
CA TRP A 18 -16.26 8.74 9.59
C TRP A 18 -17.18 7.53 9.75
N ASP A 19 -16.94 6.51 8.96
CA ASP A 19 -17.59 5.19 9.06
C ASP A 19 -16.53 4.10 8.98
N TYR A 20 -16.80 2.93 9.55
CA TYR A 20 -15.91 1.78 9.52
C TYR A 20 -16.68 0.53 9.12
N VAL A 21 -16.42 0.06 7.92
CA VAL A 21 -16.95 -1.20 7.40
C VAL A 21 -16.15 -2.37 7.93
N ARG A 22 -16.82 -3.24 8.71
CA ARG A 22 -16.23 -4.40 9.38
C ARG A 22 -16.22 -5.65 8.49
N GLY A 23 -15.28 -6.56 8.76
CA GLY A 23 -15.25 -7.90 8.18
C GLY A 23 -14.19 -8.15 7.12
N HIS A 24 -13.27 -7.21 6.92
CA HIS A 24 -12.08 -7.42 6.10
C HIS A 24 -11.06 -8.29 6.80
N GLU A 25 -10.31 -9.06 6.03
CA GLU A 25 -9.12 -9.80 6.42
C GLU A 25 -9.17 -10.35 7.87
N GLY A 26 -8.25 -9.90 8.72
CA GLY A 26 -8.15 -10.30 10.13
C GLY A 26 -9.09 -9.59 11.10
N ASP A 27 -10.01 -8.76 10.61
CA ASP A 27 -10.95 -8.05 11.50
C ASP A 27 -11.86 -9.04 12.26
N PRO A 28 -11.75 -9.11 13.60
CA PRO A 28 -12.55 -10.04 14.41
C PRO A 28 -14.01 -9.57 14.53
N TRP A 29 -14.69 -9.43 13.42
CA TRP A 29 -16.06 -8.92 13.35
C TRP A 29 -17.08 -9.94 13.89
N ARG A 30 -16.88 -11.22 13.61
CA ARG A 30 -17.73 -12.32 14.11
C ARG A 30 -16.89 -13.28 14.94
N LEU A 31 -17.49 -13.82 16.01
CA LEU A 31 -16.81 -14.72 16.95
C LEU A 31 -17.19 -16.18 16.77
N ARG A 32 -18.16 -16.48 15.92
CA ARG A 32 -18.60 -17.85 15.59
C ARG A 32 -19.13 -17.89 14.17
N ASP A 33 -19.02 -19.07 13.58
CA ASP A 33 -19.61 -19.35 12.28
C ASP A 33 -21.13 -19.26 12.32
N ASP A 34 -21.73 -18.88 11.19
CA ASP A 34 -23.16 -19.01 11.02
C ASP A 34 -23.52 -20.50 10.84
N PRO A 35 -24.33 -21.07 11.73
CA PRO A 35 -24.68 -22.49 11.67
C PRO A 35 -25.53 -22.87 10.44
N SER A 36 -26.09 -21.90 9.75
CA SER A 36 -26.86 -22.11 8.52
C SER A 36 -26.03 -21.99 7.25
N TRP A 37 -24.74 -21.66 7.37
CA TRP A 37 -23.88 -21.49 6.21
C TRP A 37 -23.60 -22.84 5.52
N ALA A 38 -23.81 -22.88 4.23
CA ALA A 38 -23.60 -24.05 3.38
C ALA A 38 -22.64 -23.77 2.21
N GLY A 39 -21.83 -22.70 2.34
CA GLY A 39 -20.85 -22.33 1.31
C GLY A 39 -19.61 -23.24 1.30
N THR A 40 -18.75 -23.03 0.34
CA THR A 40 -17.49 -23.77 0.22
C THR A 40 -16.45 -23.23 1.20
N PRO A 41 -15.90 -24.08 2.10
CA PRO A 41 -14.77 -23.66 2.92
C PRO A 41 -13.56 -23.28 2.07
N ALA A 42 -12.86 -22.23 2.48
CA ALA A 42 -11.56 -21.93 1.90
C ALA A 42 -10.51 -22.93 2.42
N LEU A 43 -9.49 -23.17 1.59
CA LEU A 43 -8.30 -23.85 2.06
C LEU A 43 -7.72 -23.10 3.26
N PRO A 44 -7.33 -23.83 4.34
CA PRO A 44 -6.67 -23.17 5.45
C PRO A 44 -5.49 -22.37 4.96
N ALA A 45 -5.47 -21.10 5.28
CA ALA A 45 -4.28 -20.32 5.05
C ALA A 45 -3.15 -20.85 5.92
N ALA A 46 -1.92 -20.71 5.46
CA ALA A 46 -0.77 -20.95 6.32
C ALA A 46 -0.93 -20.13 7.61
N GLU A 47 -0.89 -20.78 8.71
CA GLU A 47 -1.12 -20.41 10.11
C GLU A 47 -1.32 -18.91 10.46
N GLY A 48 -2.40 -18.61 11.14
CA GLY A 48 -2.63 -17.29 11.73
C GLY A 48 -4.08 -17.11 12.19
N TRP A 49 -4.27 -16.67 13.44
CA TRP A 49 -5.58 -16.42 14.02
C TRP A 49 -6.40 -15.37 13.22
N PHE A 50 -5.75 -14.40 12.60
CA PHE A 50 -6.43 -13.34 11.85
C PHE A 50 -7.13 -13.87 10.59
N ARG A 51 -6.58 -14.90 9.96
CA ARG A 51 -7.22 -15.57 8.82
C ARG A 51 -8.45 -16.37 9.25
N HIS A 52 -8.42 -16.96 10.44
CA HIS A 52 -9.58 -17.58 11.04
C HIS A 52 -10.70 -16.58 11.35
N ALA A 53 -10.37 -15.37 11.73
CA ALA A 53 -11.35 -14.31 11.92
C ALA A 53 -12.13 -13.98 10.63
N TYR A 54 -11.44 -13.96 9.49
CA TYR A 54 -12.11 -13.81 8.20
C TYR A 54 -12.99 -15.02 7.86
N ASP A 55 -12.48 -16.24 7.98
CA ASP A 55 -13.22 -17.46 7.68
C ASP A 55 -14.53 -17.52 8.48
N THR A 56 -14.48 -17.15 9.73
CA THR A 56 -15.67 -17.02 10.57
C THR A 56 -16.61 -15.89 10.07
N SER A 57 -16.06 -14.74 9.74
CA SER A 57 -16.86 -13.58 9.28
C SER A 57 -17.55 -13.86 7.94
N ARG A 58 -16.86 -14.50 6.99
CA ARG A 58 -17.43 -14.83 5.67
C ARG A 58 -18.61 -15.79 5.71
N THR A 59 -18.72 -16.61 6.73
CA THR A 59 -19.90 -17.48 6.88
C THR A 59 -21.20 -16.73 7.06
N TRP A 60 -21.15 -15.44 7.38
CA TRP A 60 -22.28 -14.53 7.52
C TRP A 60 -22.59 -13.74 6.26
N PHE A 61 -21.76 -13.79 5.21
CA PHE A 61 -22.04 -13.18 3.93
C PHE A 61 -23.07 -14.03 3.17
N ARG A 62 -24.12 -13.42 2.65
CA ARG A 62 -25.21 -14.09 1.91
C ARG A 62 -25.20 -13.73 0.44
N ASP A 63 -24.93 -12.51 0.15
CA ASP A 63 -24.84 -11.99 -1.21
C ASP A 63 -23.72 -10.95 -1.32
N GLU A 64 -23.57 -10.40 -2.51
CA GLU A 64 -22.53 -9.45 -2.86
C GLU A 64 -22.52 -8.21 -1.95
N THR A 65 -23.69 -7.78 -1.48
CA THR A 65 -23.82 -6.58 -0.65
C THR A 65 -23.34 -6.75 0.79
N ASP A 66 -23.07 -7.97 1.21
CA ASP A 66 -22.52 -8.27 2.53
C ASP A 66 -20.99 -8.15 2.57
N TYR A 67 -20.34 -8.20 1.41
CA TYR A 67 -18.89 -8.08 1.32
C TYR A 67 -18.43 -6.66 1.65
N PRO A 68 -17.27 -6.54 2.32
CA PRO A 68 -16.78 -5.22 2.77
C PRO A 68 -16.61 -4.18 1.65
N GLY A 69 -16.02 -4.55 0.52
CA GLY A 69 -15.83 -3.63 -0.61
C GLY A 69 -17.14 -3.04 -1.14
N PRO A 70 -18.13 -3.85 -1.55
CA PRO A 70 -19.46 -3.38 -1.90
C PRO A 70 -20.12 -2.49 -0.86
N ARG A 71 -19.93 -2.78 0.44
CA ARG A 71 -20.46 -1.95 1.54
C ARG A 71 -19.76 -0.60 1.63
N THR A 72 -18.44 -0.58 1.49
CA THR A 72 -17.65 0.67 1.48
C THR A 72 -18.07 1.58 0.33
N MET A 73 -18.20 1.04 -0.88
CA MET A 73 -18.63 1.80 -2.06
C MET A 73 -20.07 2.31 -1.92
N SER A 74 -20.95 1.48 -1.35
CA SER A 74 -22.34 1.89 -1.09
C SER A 74 -22.43 3.00 -0.03
N ALA A 75 -21.67 2.88 1.06
CA ALA A 75 -21.62 3.90 2.10
C ALA A 75 -21.09 5.23 1.55
N THR A 76 -20.08 5.18 0.68
CA THR A 76 -19.52 6.36 0.00
C THR A 76 -20.55 7.02 -0.92
N ALA A 77 -21.23 6.26 -1.77
CA ALA A 77 -22.27 6.78 -2.65
C ALA A 77 -23.44 7.40 -1.86
N ASP A 78 -23.88 6.73 -0.80
CA ASP A 78 -24.90 7.21 0.14
C ASP A 78 -24.49 8.54 0.80
N TRP A 79 -23.21 8.65 1.18
CA TRP A 79 -22.69 9.88 1.77
C TRP A 79 -22.77 11.04 0.77
N LEU A 80 -22.33 10.82 -0.47
CA LEU A 80 -22.39 11.82 -1.54
C LEU A 80 -23.84 12.25 -1.80
N ASP A 81 -24.78 11.30 -1.92
CA ASP A 81 -26.19 11.58 -2.17
C ASP A 81 -26.85 12.42 -1.06
N ARG A 82 -26.41 12.24 0.18
CA ARG A 82 -27.01 12.92 1.34
C ARG A 82 -26.32 14.21 1.75
N ASN A 83 -25.03 14.35 1.45
CA ASN A 83 -24.24 15.42 2.07
C ASN A 83 -23.56 16.37 1.06
N ALA A 84 -23.22 15.93 -0.14
CA ALA A 84 -22.40 16.74 -1.05
C ALA A 84 -23.01 18.12 -1.35
N GLY A 85 -24.35 18.21 -1.50
CA GLY A 85 -25.06 19.47 -1.74
C GLY A 85 -25.23 20.36 -0.50
N HIS A 86 -24.75 19.94 0.68
CA HIS A 86 -24.90 20.66 1.95
C HIS A 86 -23.60 21.26 2.48
N HIS A 87 -22.51 21.15 1.72
CA HIS A 87 -21.19 21.68 2.09
C HIS A 87 -20.67 22.61 0.98
N ASP A 88 -20.08 23.72 1.37
CA ASP A 88 -19.38 24.58 0.42
C ASP A 88 -18.14 23.90 -0.14
N ARG A 89 -17.46 23.09 0.68
CA ARG A 89 -16.31 22.26 0.34
C ARG A 89 -16.28 21.03 1.23
N PHE A 90 -15.85 19.90 0.69
CA PHE A 90 -15.61 18.69 1.46
C PHE A 90 -14.32 17.99 1.01
N PHE A 91 -13.76 17.22 1.90
CA PHE A 91 -12.72 16.23 1.62
C PHE A 91 -13.25 14.87 2.08
N LEU A 92 -13.43 13.97 1.14
CA LEU A 92 -13.86 12.60 1.40
C LEU A 92 -12.72 11.65 1.10
N PHE A 93 -12.22 10.97 2.13
CA PHE A 93 -11.23 9.92 2.01
C PHE A 93 -11.92 8.56 2.09
N VAL A 94 -11.76 7.75 1.05
CA VAL A 94 -12.33 6.40 0.96
C VAL A 94 -11.16 5.42 0.99
N ASP A 95 -11.03 4.69 2.09
CA ASP A 95 -10.05 3.63 2.27
C ASP A 95 -10.72 2.29 1.93
N GLU A 96 -10.61 1.91 0.66
CA GLU A 96 -11.14 0.64 0.16
C GLU A 96 -10.03 -0.41 0.13
N PHE A 97 -10.28 -1.54 0.76
CA PHE A 97 -9.26 -2.56 0.98
C PHE A 97 -9.13 -3.55 -0.18
N ASP A 98 -10.18 -3.78 -0.96
CA ASP A 98 -10.12 -4.68 -2.12
C ASP A 98 -9.30 -4.04 -3.27
N PRO A 99 -8.51 -4.82 -4.01
CA PRO A 99 -8.47 -6.29 -4.09
C PRO A 99 -7.44 -6.97 -3.18
N HIS A 100 -7.13 -6.45 -2.01
CA HIS A 100 -6.27 -7.14 -1.03
C HIS A 100 -6.76 -8.58 -0.76
N GLU A 101 -5.89 -9.49 -0.37
CA GLU A 101 -6.33 -10.80 0.11
C GLU A 101 -7.17 -10.69 1.40
N PRO A 102 -8.10 -11.61 1.61
CA PRO A 102 -8.37 -12.82 0.83
C PRO A 102 -9.09 -12.52 -0.48
N PHE A 103 -8.73 -13.24 -1.55
CA PHE A 103 -9.33 -13.08 -2.88
C PHE A 103 -10.68 -13.79 -2.97
N ASP A 104 -11.56 -13.48 -2.05
CA ASP A 104 -12.89 -14.09 -1.92
C ASP A 104 -13.95 -13.21 -2.57
N THR A 105 -14.76 -13.79 -3.43
CA THR A 105 -15.85 -13.13 -4.13
C THR A 105 -17.06 -14.04 -4.27
N PRO A 106 -18.30 -13.51 -4.25
CA PRO A 106 -19.49 -14.29 -4.54
C PRO A 106 -19.70 -14.48 -6.04
N GLU A 107 -20.68 -15.31 -6.41
CA GLU A 107 -21.26 -15.29 -7.75
C GLU A 107 -21.91 -13.90 -8.02
N PRO A 108 -21.82 -13.33 -9.24
CA PRO A 108 -21.29 -13.98 -10.47
C PRO A 108 -19.78 -13.80 -10.66
N TRP A 109 -19.06 -13.21 -9.71
CA TRP A 109 -17.64 -12.87 -9.84
C TRP A 109 -16.71 -14.07 -9.65
N ALA A 110 -17.01 -14.93 -8.68
CA ALA A 110 -16.14 -16.02 -8.20
C ALA A 110 -15.50 -16.87 -9.29
N TYR A 111 -16.21 -17.12 -10.38
CA TYR A 111 -15.72 -17.95 -11.49
C TYR A 111 -15.60 -17.19 -12.81
N ARG A 112 -15.47 -15.87 -12.74
CA ARG A 112 -15.41 -15.03 -13.96
C ARG A 112 -14.22 -15.34 -14.84
N TYR A 113 -13.10 -15.74 -14.28
CA TYR A 113 -11.84 -15.98 -14.99
C TYR A 113 -11.35 -17.43 -14.89
N HIS A 114 -12.09 -18.32 -14.26
CA HIS A 114 -11.83 -19.76 -14.22
C HIS A 114 -13.11 -20.53 -13.95
N ASP A 115 -13.07 -21.84 -14.22
CA ASP A 115 -14.18 -22.78 -14.00
C ASP A 115 -13.86 -23.91 -12.99
N GLN A 116 -12.91 -23.66 -12.09
CA GLN A 116 -12.38 -24.64 -11.14
C GLN A 116 -13.33 -24.85 -9.94
N ARG A 117 -14.61 -25.12 -10.20
CA ARG A 117 -15.63 -25.28 -9.17
C ARG A 117 -15.45 -26.53 -8.31
N ASP A 118 -14.80 -27.54 -8.85
CA ASP A 118 -14.56 -28.84 -8.19
C ASP A 118 -13.23 -28.83 -7.40
N GLU A 119 -12.51 -27.72 -7.38
CA GLU A 119 -11.26 -27.58 -6.65
C GLU A 119 -11.47 -26.94 -5.28
N ASP A 120 -10.53 -27.17 -4.40
CA ASP A 120 -10.47 -26.46 -3.13
C ASP A 120 -10.38 -24.94 -3.36
N LEU A 121 -11.15 -24.17 -2.62
CA LEU A 121 -11.16 -22.71 -2.75
C LEU A 121 -9.92 -22.11 -2.13
N LEU A 122 -9.03 -21.60 -2.97
CA LEU A 122 -7.80 -20.92 -2.55
C LEU A 122 -7.94 -19.41 -2.71
N ILE A 123 -8.07 -18.69 -1.59
CA ILE A 123 -8.25 -17.24 -1.55
C ILE A 123 -7.06 -16.50 -0.89
N TRP A 124 -6.16 -17.24 -0.25
CA TRP A 124 -5.00 -16.69 0.43
C TRP A 124 -3.72 -17.03 -0.33
N PRO A 125 -3.02 -16.05 -0.92
CA PRO A 125 -1.73 -16.29 -1.56
C PRO A 125 -0.65 -16.58 -0.50
N PRO A 126 0.35 -17.43 -0.80
CA PRO A 126 1.54 -17.49 0.02
C PRO A 126 2.39 -16.21 -0.18
N TYR A 127 3.14 -15.82 0.86
CA TYR A 127 4.06 -14.67 0.79
C TYR A 127 5.48 -15.17 0.58
N MET A 128 5.81 -15.54 -0.65
CA MET A 128 7.12 -16.15 -0.93
C MET A 128 7.51 -16.16 -2.40
N LYS A 129 8.81 -16.30 -2.64
CA LYS A 129 9.40 -16.65 -3.94
C LYS A 129 9.43 -18.16 -4.15
N ASP A 130 9.49 -18.59 -5.41
CA ASP A 130 9.57 -19.99 -5.85
C ASP A 130 8.41 -20.84 -5.32
N ALA A 131 7.22 -20.29 -5.21
CA ALA A 131 6.08 -20.98 -4.58
C ALA A 131 5.71 -22.29 -5.28
N ILE A 132 5.75 -22.33 -6.61
CA ILE A 132 5.47 -23.52 -7.42
C ILE A 132 6.66 -24.48 -7.35
N LYS A 133 7.86 -23.98 -7.58
CA LYS A 133 9.10 -24.78 -7.54
C LYS A 133 9.33 -25.46 -6.18
N LYS A 134 8.93 -24.82 -5.09
CA LYS A 134 8.98 -25.39 -3.73
C LYS A 134 7.80 -26.31 -3.41
N GLY A 135 6.86 -26.53 -4.34
CA GLY A 135 5.69 -27.38 -4.15
C GLY A 135 4.67 -26.83 -3.15
N ILE A 136 4.69 -25.54 -2.85
CA ILE A 136 3.69 -24.88 -2.00
C ILE A 136 2.41 -24.61 -2.79
N LEU A 137 2.53 -24.27 -4.06
CA LEU A 137 1.43 -24.16 -5.01
C LEU A 137 1.66 -25.09 -6.18
N THR A 138 0.57 -25.65 -6.70
CA THR A 138 0.54 -26.22 -8.04
C THR A 138 0.30 -25.09 -9.07
N GLU A 139 0.64 -25.32 -10.33
CA GLU A 139 0.30 -24.42 -11.43
C GLU A 139 -1.20 -24.06 -11.46
N LYS A 140 -2.04 -25.04 -11.19
CA LYS A 140 -3.49 -24.88 -11.14
C LYS A 140 -3.94 -23.95 -10.01
N GLN A 141 -3.35 -24.10 -8.83
CA GLN A 141 -3.60 -23.20 -7.69
C GLN A 141 -3.09 -21.78 -7.96
N ALA A 142 -1.93 -21.65 -8.58
CA ALA A 142 -1.41 -20.36 -9.01
C ALA A 142 -2.34 -19.66 -10.01
N ALA A 143 -2.88 -20.41 -10.98
CA ALA A 143 -3.87 -19.90 -11.93
C ALA A 143 -5.18 -19.49 -11.22
N GLN A 144 -5.62 -20.25 -10.22
CA GLN A 144 -6.81 -19.91 -9.43
C GLN A 144 -6.61 -18.62 -8.64
N LEU A 145 -5.45 -18.42 -7.99
CA LEU A 145 -5.14 -17.18 -7.27
C LEU A 145 -5.19 -15.96 -8.19
N ARG A 146 -4.58 -16.03 -9.37
CA ARG A 146 -4.65 -14.96 -10.38
C ARG A 146 -6.08 -14.64 -10.79
N ALA A 147 -6.85 -15.68 -11.06
CA ALA A 147 -8.25 -15.55 -11.47
C ALA A 147 -9.12 -14.95 -10.35
N ASN A 148 -8.91 -15.36 -9.11
CA ASN A 148 -9.64 -14.84 -7.94
C ASN A 148 -9.29 -13.38 -7.66
N TYR A 149 -8.01 -12.99 -7.81
CA TYR A 149 -7.62 -11.58 -7.75
C TYR A 149 -8.33 -10.74 -8.83
N GLY A 150 -8.32 -11.21 -10.08
CA GLY A 150 -9.02 -10.54 -11.18
C GLY A 150 -10.54 -10.45 -10.95
N ALA A 151 -11.14 -11.49 -10.37
CA ALA A 151 -12.56 -11.50 -10.02
C ALA A 151 -12.89 -10.44 -8.97
N LYS A 152 -12.04 -10.34 -7.94
CA LYS A 152 -12.19 -9.36 -6.88
C LYS A 152 -12.02 -7.93 -7.39
N LEU A 153 -11.01 -7.68 -8.23
CA LEU A 153 -10.81 -6.40 -8.89
C LEU A 153 -12.01 -6.01 -9.76
N SER A 154 -12.59 -6.97 -10.50
CA SER A 154 -13.77 -6.71 -11.33
C SER A 154 -15.03 -6.43 -10.51
N MET A 155 -15.17 -7.07 -9.35
CA MET A 155 -16.26 -6.79 -8.41
C MET A 155 -16.16 -5.36 -7.88
N ILE A 156 -14.99 -4.97 -7.39
CA ILE A 156 -14.83 -3.63 -6.82
C ILE A 156 -14.92 -2.52 -7.88
N ASP A 157 -14.44 -2.75 -9.08
CA ASP A 157 -14.62 -1.84 -10.22
C ASP A 157 -16.11 -1.60 -10.52
N HIS A 158 -16.90 -2.67 -10.54
CA HIS A 158 -18.36 -2.56 -10.68
C HIS A 158 -18.98 -1.73 -9.56
N TRP A 159 -18.57 -1.96 -8.32
CA TRP A 159 -19.11 -1.24 -7.17
C TRP A 159 -18.62 0.21 -7.09
N PHE A 160 -17.42 0.50 -7.57
CA PHE A 160 -16.95 1.87 -7.76
C PHE A 160 -17.86 2.67 -8.68
N GLY A 161 -18.50 2.01 -9.66
CA GLY A 161 -19.55 2.61 -10.49
C GLY A 161 -20.69 3.27 -9.68
N LYS A 162 -20.98 2.80 -8.46
CA LYS A 162 -21.98 3.44 -7.59
C LYS A 162 -21.57 4.84 -7.15
N ILE A 163 -20.27 5.05 -6.94
CA ILE A 163 -19.71 6.37 -6.62
C ILE A 163 -19.84 7.28 -7.84
N LEU A 164 -19.46 6.77 -9.02
CA LEU A 164 -19.58 7.53 -10.28
C LEU A 164 -21.03 7.90 -10.57
N ASP A 165 -21.97 6.97 -10.38
CA ASP A 165 -23.42 7.25 -10.49
C ASP A 165 -23.87 8.33 -9.48
N ALA A 166 -23.31 8.38 -8.28
CA ALA A 166 -23.60 9.42 -7.31
C ALA A 166 -23.00 10.78 -7.74
N MET A 167 -21.82 10.79 -8.34
CA MET A 167 -21.26 12.00 -8.96
C MET A 167 -22.18 12.55 -10.04
N ASP A 168 -22.73 11.68 -10.90
CA ASP A 168 -23.67 12.07 -11.97
C ASP A 168 -24.97 12.64 -11.37
N ARG A 169 -25.58 11.93 -10.42
CA ARG A 169 -26.85 12.35 -9.80
C ARG A 169 -26.77 13.70 -9.08
N ASN A 170 -25.59 13.99 -8.52
CA ASN A 170 -25.38 15.20 -7.73
C ASN A 170 -24.66 16.32 -8.52
N ASN A 171 -24.38 16.12 -9.82
CA ASN A 171 -23.71 17.07 -10.71
C ASN A 171 -22.34 17.54 -10.16
N LEU A 172 -21.54 16.62 -9.65
CA LEU A 172 -20.28 16.96 -8.94
C LEU A 172 -19.05 17.06 -9.86
N TRP A 173 -19.15 16.69 -11.13
CA TRP A 173 -18.01 16.63 -12.04
C TRP A 173 -17.34 17.99 -12.34
N GLU A 174 -18.09 19.08 -12.21
CA GLU A 174 -17.61 20.42 -12.53
C GLU A 174 -16.82 21.07 -11.38
N ASP A 175 -16.94 20.56 -10.17
CA ASP A 175 -16.36 21.19 -8.96
C ASP A 175 -15.69 20.21 -7.99
N THR A 176 -15.67 18.93 -8.30
CA THR A 176 -15.10 17.89 -7.44
C THR A 176 -14.01 17.12 -8.16
N ALA A 177 -12.80 17.14 -7.63
CA ALA A 177 -11.70 16.29 -8.12
C ALA A 177 -11.78 14.90 -7.48
N ILE A 178 -11.41 13.85 -8.25
CA ILE A 178 -11.29 12.48 -7.76
C ILE A 178 -9.85 12.02 -7.97
N PHE A 179 -9.23 11.48 -6.93
CA PHE A 179 -7.95 10.77 -6.98
C PHE A 179 -8.20 9.30 -6.70
N LEU A 180 -7.99 8.44 -7.66
CA LEU A 180 -8.01 7.00 -7.50
C LEU A 180 -6.57 6.49 -7.54
N VAL A 181 -6.12 5.95 -6.44
CA VAL A 181 -4.73 5.48 -6.23
C VAL A 181 -4.73 4.19 -5.42
N THR A 182 -3.58 3.52 -5.37
CA THR A 182 -3.33 2.43 -4.44
C THR A 182 -2.03 2.67 -3.68
N ASP A 183 -1.80 1.96 -2.60
CA ASP A 183 -0.57 2.02 -1.80
C ASP A 183 0.57 1.23 -2.44
N HIS A 184 0.30 0.06 -3.00
CA HIS A 184 1.26 -0.82 -3.69
C HIS A 184 0.56 -1.84 -4.59
N GLY A 185 1.32 -2.55 -5.40
CA GLY A 185 0.87 -3.67 -6.20
C GLY A 185 0.94 -5.02 -5.46
N HIS A 186 0.87 -6.12 -6.23
CA HIS A 186 0.87 -7.48 -5.68
C HIS A 186 1.50 -8.45 -6.69
N TYR A 187 2.34 -9.39 -6.23
CA TYR A 187 2.85 -10.48 -7.06
C TYR A 187 1.84 -11.61 -7.15
N LEU A 188 1.61 -12.09 -8.37
CA LEU A 188 0.67 -13.17 -8.67
C LEU A 188 1.35 -14.31 -9.47
N GLY A 189 2.66 -14.50 -9.25
CA GLY A 189 3.47 -15.54 -9.88
C GLY A 189 4.55 -15.00 -10.84
N GLU A 190 4.67 -13.69 -10.97
CA GLU A 190 5.75 -13.06 -11.71
C GLU A 190 7.07 -13.13 -10.89
N ARG A 191 8.19 -12.86 -11.54
CA ARG A 191 9.53 -12.81 -10.92
C ARG A 191 9.78 -13.97 -9.95
N ASP A 192 10.29 -15.07 -10.47
CA ASP A 192 10.63 -16.27 -9.70
C ASP A 192 9.42 -16.90 -8.98
N GLU A 193 8.28 -16.98 -9.66
CA GLU A 193 7.03 -17.54 -9.09
C GLU A 193 6.69 -16.93 -7.72
N THR A 194 6.85 -15.60 -7.62
CA THR A 194 6.58 -14.86 -6.40
C THR A 194 5.10 -14.60 -6.23
N PHE A 195 4.58 -14.82 -5.05
CA PHE A 195 3.22 -14.49 -4.66
C PHE A 195 3.21 -13.61 -3.41
N GLY A 196 2.15 -12.81 -3.27
CA GLY A 196 2.01 -11.92 -2.12
C GLY A 196 2.82 -10.63 -2.29
N LYS A 197 3.22 -10.07 -1.18
CA LYS A 197 4.06 -8.87 -1.07
C LYS A 197 5.29 -9.19 -0.22
N PRO A 198 6.09 -10.22 -0.59
CA PRO A 198 7.28 -10.54 0.18
C PRO A 198 8.25 -9.37 0.08
N LEU A 199 8.95 -9.14 1.18
CA LEU A 199 9.87 -8.03 1.28
C LEU A 199 11.01 -8.17 0.28
N SER A 200 11.24 -7.05 -0.40
CA SER A 200 12.44 -6.78 -1.15
C SER A 200 12.64 -7.57 -2.46
N PRO A 201 13.11 -6.92 -3.48
CA PRO A 201 13.11 -5.47 -3.69
C PRO A 201 11.73 -4.96 -4.15
N ILE A 202 11.50 -3.65 -4.06
CA ILE A 202 10.29 -3.05 -4.66
C ILE A 202 10.51 -2.90 -6.16
N TYR A 203 10.10 -3.91 -6.92
CA TYR A 203 10.04 -3.85 -8.37
C TYR A 203 8.80 -3.10 -8.87
N ASN A 204 8.73 -2.85 -10.18
CA ASN A 204 7.59 -2.14 -10.79
C ASN A 204 6.23 -2.78 -10.48
N LEU A 205 6.17 -4.12 -10.38
CA LEU A 205 4.97 -4.84 -9.98
C LEU A 205 4.40 -4.43 -8.60
N LEU A 206 5.24 -3.93 -7.71
CA LEU A 206 4.81 -3.40 -6.41
C LEU A 206 4.78 -1.88 -6.37
N GLY A 207 5.72 -1.21 -7.03
CA GLY A 207 5.98 0.19 -6.82
C GLY A 207 5.51 1.13 -7.91
N HIS A 208 5.28 0.65 -9.15
CA HIS A 208 4.69 1.44 -10.23
C HIS A 208 3.17 1.35 -10.16
N ILE A 209 2.60 2.09 -9.22
CA ILE A 209 1.18 2.07 -8.90
C ILE A 209 0.35 2.95 -9.84
N PRO A 210 -0.91 2.59 -10.13
CA PRO A 210 -1.81 3.43 -10.90
C PRO A 210 -2.19 4.71 -10.13
N MET A 211 -2.28 5.81 -10.86
CA MET A 211 -2.84 7.07 -10.38
C MET A 211 -3.77 7.62 -11.46
N LEU A 212 -5.08 7.60 -11.20
CA LEU A 212 -6.09 8.17 -12.08
C LEU A 212 -6.70 9.38 -11.39
N ILE A 213 -6.75 10.49 -12.12
CA ILE A 213 -7.24 11.75 -11.55
C ILE A 213 -8.31 12.32 -12.48
N HIS A 214 -9.50 12.54 -11.93
CA HIS A 214 -10.43 13.49 -12.51
C HIS A 214 -10.14 14.88 -11.90
N TRP A 215 -10.00 15.87 -12.75
CA TRP A 215 -9.80 17.25 -12.34
C TRP A 215 -10.75 18.15 -13.12
N PRO A 216 -11.62 18.93 -12.46
CA PRO A 216 -12.61 19.77 -13.13
C PRO A 216 -12.01 20.64 -14.23
N GLY A 217 -12.60 20.61 -15.41
CA GLY A 217 -12.18 21.42 -16.56
C GLY A 217 -10.92 20.96 -17.27
N VAL A 218 -10.33 19.81 -16.91
CA VAL A 218 -9.17 19.25 -17.60
C VAL A 218 -9.60 18.13 -18.53
N GLU A 219 -9.17 18.21 -19.79
CA GLU A 219 -9.42 17.16 -20.78
C GLU A 219 -8.63 15.87 -20.46
N PRO A 220 -9.23 14.70 -20.72
CA PRO A 220 -8.56 13.41 -20.53
C PRO A 220 -7.24 13.30 -21.29
N GLY A 221 -6.23 12.70 -20.66
CA GLY A 221 -4.95 12.49 -21.29
C GLY A 221 -3.97 11.78 -20.37
N HIS A 222 -2.87 11.29 -20.95
CA HIS A 222 -1.77 10.71 -20.19
C HIS A 222 -0.75 11.78 -19.79
N ARG A 223 -0.19 11.60 -18.61
CA ARG A 223 0.92 12.39 -18.09
C ARG A 223 2.08 11.44 -17.79
N THR A 224 3.28 11.82 -18.20
CA THR A 224 4.51 11.03 -18.03
C THR A 224 5.43 11.58 -16.94
N ALA A 225 4.96 12.58 -16.20
CA ALA A 225 5.70 13.14 -15.09
C ALA A 225 5.97 12.08 -14.01
N LEU A 226 7.17 12.09 -13.46
CA LEU A 226 7.52 11.29 -12.31
C LEU A 226 6.76 11.81 -11.08
N THR A 227 5.98 10.93 -10.44
CA THR A 227 5.11 11.25 -9.32
C THR A 227 5.25 10.22 -8.20
N THR A 228 4.87 10.60 -6.99
CA THR A 228 4.86 9.71 -5.83
C THR A 228 3.65 10.01 -4.95
N SER A 229 3.24 9.07 -4.11
CA SER A 229 2.07 9.21 -3.23
C SER A 229 2.14 10.41 -2.27
N VAL A 230 3.34 10.87 -1.88
CA VAL A 230 3.50 12.07 -1.05
C VAL A 230 3.07 13.37 -1.76
N ASP A 231 2.98 13.37 -3.09
CA ASP A 231 2.55 14.50 -3.88
C ASP A 231 1.04 14.78 -3.75
N ILE A 232 0.27 13.76 -3.39
CA ILE A 232 -1.18 13.89 -3.19
C ILE A 232 -1.47 14.90 -2.08
N HIS A 233 -0.77 14.82 -0.94
CA HIS A 233 -0.94 15.76 0.15
C HIS A 233 -0.65 17.22 -0.29
N ALA A 234 0.46 17.46 -0.99
CA ALA A 234 0.82 18.79 -1.48
C ALA A 234 -0.20 19.31 -2.51
N THR A 235 -0.72 18.43 -3.37
CA THR A 235 -1.74 18.76 -4.37
C THR A 235 -3.08 19.13 -3.70
N LEU A 236 -3.52 18.35 -2.71
CA LEU A 236 -4.73 18.63 -1.95
C LEU A 236 -4.60 19.94 -1.17
N ALA A 237 -3.44 20.19 -0.54
CA ALA A 237 -3.22 21.42 0.19
C ALA A 237 -3.31 22.66 -0.73
N GLU A 238 -2.72 22.60 -1.94
CA GLU A 238 -2.87 23.66 -2.92
C GLU A 238 -4.32 23.81 -3.39
N MET A 239 -5.01 22.70 -3.70
CA MET A 239 -6.40 22.70 -4.14
C MET A 239 -7.33 23.38 -3.14
N PHE A 240 -7.13 23.13 -1.84
CA PHE A 240 -7.92 23.75 -0.76
C PHE A 240 -7.36 25.11 -0.30
N ASN A 241 -6.27 25.59 -0.93
CA ASN A 241 -5.58 26.84 -0.55
C ASN A 241 -5.17 26.84 0.92
N LEU A 242 -4.58 25.73 1.37
CA LEU A 242 -4.07 25.57 2.72
C LEU A 242 -2.60 26.01 2.79
N ASN A 243 -2.23 26.69 3.84
CA ASN A 243 -0.85 26.97 4.15
C ASN A 243 -0.24 25.79 4.92
N ILE A 244 0.71 25.09 4.32
CA ILE A 244 1.46 24.03 4.99
C ILE A 244 2.64 24.67 5.73
N GLU A 245 2.56 24.69 7.06
CA GLU A 245 3.60 25.31 7.91
C GLU A 245 4.80 24.38 8.16
N HIS A 246 4.64 23.08 7.94
CA HIS A 246 5.71 22.09 8.10
C HIS A 246 6.33 21.75 6.74
N ARG A 247 7.56 21.27 6.76
CA ARG A 247 8.25 20.77 5.57
C ARG A 247 7.55 19.53 5.02
N THR A 248 7.36 19.48 3.71
CA THR A 248 6.94 18.28 2.98
C THR A 248 7.89 18.03 1.82
N HIS A 249 8.10 16.77 1.45
CA HIS A 249 8.84 16.38 0.25
C HIS A 249 7.90 16.18 -0.96
N GLY A 250 6.58 16.24 -0.76
CA GLY A 250 5.59 16.26 -1.83
C GLY A 250 5.61 17.56 -2.59
N VAL A 251 5.37 17.48 -3.88
CA VAL A 251 5.16 18.63 -4.78
C VAL A 251 3.74 18.58 -5.33
N SER A 252 3.12 19.74 -5.50
CA SER A 252 1.78 19.76 -6.10
C SER A 252 1.82 19.30 -7.55
N LEU A 253 0.91 18.40 -7.89
CA LEU A 253 0.74 17.87 -9.24
C LEU A 253 -0.18 18.76 -10.11
N ARG A 254 -0.73 19.85 -9.56
CA ARG A 254 -1.73 20.66 -10.25
C ARG A 254 -1.27 21.08 -11.65
N GLN A 255 -0.07 21.61 -11.78
CA GLN A 255 0.43 22.09 -13.07
C GLN A 255 0.67 20.96 -14.09
N VAL A 256 1.03 19.76 -13.61
CA VAL A 256 1.12 18.55 -14.44
C VAL A 256 -0.26 18.08 -14.87
N ILE A 257 -1.22 18.06 -13.96
CA ILE A 257 -2.62 17.69 -14.23
C ILE A 257 -3.21 18.63 -15.30
N GLU A 258 -3.07 19.95 -15.10
CA GLU A 258 -3.55 20.99 -16.01
C GLU A 258 -2.76 21.05 -17.33
N GLY A 259 -1.64 20.31 -17.46
CA GLY A 259 -0.82 20.26 -18.66
C GLY A 259 0.03 21.52 -18.90
N THR A 260 0.23 22.34 -17.91
CA THR A 260 1.09 23.55 -17.97
C THR A 260 2.56 23.25 -17.68
N GLN A 261 2.84 22.09 -17.05
CA GLN A 261 4.17 21.52 -16.86
C GLN A 261 4.19 20.05 -17.25
N ASN A 262 5.34 19.56 -17.72
CA ASN A 262 5.53 18.16 -18.11
C ASN A 262 6.21 17.33 -17.02
N GLN A 263 6.76 17.94 -15.98
CA GLN A 263 7.50 17.28 -14.90
C GLN A 263 7.11 17.86 -13.55
N ALA A 264 7.06 17.02 -12.53
CA ALA A 264 6.87 17.41 -11.15
C ALA A 264 8.21 17.39 -10.39
N ARG A 265 9.09 16.45 -10.74
CA ARG A 265 10.39 16.21 -10.09
C ARG A 265 11.37 15.53 -11.04
N ASP A 266 12.67 15.62 -10.74
CA ASP A 266 13.72 14.97 -11.53
C ASP A 266 13.99 13.53 -11.05
N TRP A 267 13.75 13.25 -9.77
CA TRP A 267 13.92 11.93 -9.14
C TRP A 267 12.92 11.72 -8.01
N MET A 268 12.73 10.47 -7.63
CA MET A 268 11.97 10.08 -6.44
C MET A 268 12.65 8.95 -5.68
N LEU A 269 12.32 8.83 -4.38
CA LEU A 269 12.75 7.74 -3.52
C LEU A 269 11.59 6.81 -3.22
N GLN A 270 11.91 5.52 -3.13
CA GLN A 270 10.99 4.45 -2.78
C GLN A 270 11.74 3.40 -1.96
N GLY A 271 11.08 2.68 -1.09
CA GLY A 271 11.75 1.63 -0.33
C GLY A 271 10.91 1.10 0.81
N TYR A 272 11.39 0.01 1.39
CA TYR A 272 10.92 -0.48 2.68
C TYR A 272 11.78 0.08 3.80
N PHE A 273 11.14 0.41 4.93
CA PHE A 273 11.87 0.82 6.12
C PHE A 273 12.91 -0.24 6.52
N GLY A 274 14.18 0.20 6.59
CA GLY A 274 15.31 -0.65 7.00
C GLY A 274 15.84 -1.62 5.94
N LEU A 275 15.27 -1.65 4.74
CA LEU A 275 15.73 -2.45 3.61
C LEU A 275 16.40 -1.59 2.54
N GLU A 276 16.34 -2.01 1.27
CA GLU A 276 16.86 -1.23 0.17
C GLU A 276 16.16 0.12 0.02
N VAL A 277 16.87 1.07 -0.55
CA VAL A 277 16.34 2.35 -1.01
C VAL A 277 16.47 2.40 -2.52
N ASN A 278 15.36 2.67 -3.19
CA ASN A 278 15.31 2.83 -4.62
C ASN A 278 15.30 4.30 -4.97
N LEU A 279 16.15 4.70 -5.91
CA LEU A 279 16.08 5.98 -6.57
C LEU A 279 15.59 5.75 -8.00
N ILE A 280 14.62 6.52 -8.42
CA ILE A 280 14.00 6.43 -9.74
C ILE A 280 14.05 7.80 -10.39
N ASP A 281 14.53 7.86 -11.62
CA ASP A 281 14.44 9.02 -12.51
C ASP A 281 13.80 8.63 -13.86
N HIS A 282 13.84 9.50 -14.85
CA HIS A 282 13.27 9.23 -16.17
C HIS A 282 14.05 8.19 -16.99
N HIS A 283 15.23 7.78 -16.55
CA HIS A 283 16.15 6.92 -17.30
C HIS A 283 16.51 5.64 -16.60
N GLY A 284 16.35 5.57 -15.28
CA GLY A 284 16.72 4.37 -14.55
C GLY A 284 16.08 4.27 -13.18
N LYS A 285 16.08 3.05 -12.67
CA LYS A 285 15.68 2.69 -11.34
C LYS A 285 16.81 1.95 -10.65
N TYR A 286 17.41 2.59 -9.67
CA TYR A 286 18.51 2.08 -8.89
C TYR A 286 18.04 1.61 -7.53
N LEU A 287 18.18 0.32 -7.28
CA LEU A 287 17.88 -0.32 -6.01
C LEU A 287 19.17 -0.47 -5.23
N ARG A 288 19.32 0.29 -4.15
CA ARG A 288 20.52 0.21 -3.30
C ARG A 288 20.25 -0.65 -2.09
N GLY A 289 20.85 -1.82 -2.03
CA GLY A 289 20.87 -2.69 -0.86
C GLY A 289 21.75 -2.15 0.27
N ALA A 290 21.52 -2.62 1.48
CA ALA A 290 22.40 -2.34 2.61
C ALA A 290 23.75 -3.02 2.45
N GLU A 291 24.84 -2.35 2.84
CA GLU A 291 26.16 -2.96 2.91
C GLU A 291 26.39 -3.58 4.29
N GLY A 292 26.50 -4.92 4.33
CA GLY A 292 26.82 -5.66 5.55
C GLY A 292 25.64 -5.78 6.54
N ASP A 293 25.98 -5.73 7.81
CA ASP A 293 24.97 -5.68 8.89
C ASP A 293 24.18 -4.38 8.76
N THR A 294 22.86 -4.44 8.92
CA THR A 294 21.95 -3.33 8.58
C THR A 294 22.22 -2.02 9.31
N GLY A 295 23.24 -1.98 10.17
CA GLY A 295 23.61 -0.79 10.94
C GLY A 295 22.53 -0.35 11.92
N ASP A 296 22.79 0.74 12.60
CA ASP A 296 21.81 1.34 13.52
C ASP A 296 20.74 2.08 12.69
N ILE A 297 19.48 1.68 12.83
CA ILE A 297 18.33 2.41 12.32
C ILE A 297 17.38 2.75 13.46
N SER A 298 16.68 3.88 13.32
CA SER A 298 15.77 4.35 14.36
C SER A 298 14.35 4.41 13.82
N ILE A 299 13.38 4.08 14.67
CA ILE A 299 11.97 4.43 14.48
C ILE A 299 11.76 5.85 14.99
N TRP A 300 10.97 6.60 14.24
CA TRP A 300 10.53 7.95 14.56
C TRP A 300 9.02 7.97 14.62
N SER A 301 8.45 8.48 15.71
CA SER A 301 7.00 8.51 15.91
C SER A 301 6.57 9.67 16.78
N ASN A 302 5.39 10.19 16.54
CA ASN A 302 4.77 11.20 17.39
C ASN A 302 4.16 10.63 18.69
N ARG A 303 4.12 9.29 18.81
CA ARG A 303 3.55 8.57 19.96
C ARG A 303 4.17 7.18 20.13
N TRP A 304 3.94 6.58 21.29
CA TRP A 304 4.22 5.17 21.53
C TRP A 304 3.30 4.28 20.70
N SER A 305 3.83 3.15 20.26
CA SER A 305 3.02 2.19 19.51
C SER A 305 1.88 1.64 20.35
N THR A 306 0.73 1.53 19.74
CA THR A 306 -0.47 0.88 20.30
C THR A 306 -0.80 -0.42 19.57
N MET A 307 0.05 -0.83 18.63
CA MET A 307 -0.12 -2.09 17.90
C MET A 307 -0.15 -3.28 18.86
N PRO A 308 -1.10 -4.20 18.71
CA PRO A 308 -1.21 -5.37 19.58
C PRO A 308 -0.01 -6.27 19.42
N ILE A 309 0.69 -6.54 20.53
CA ILE A 309 1.83 -7.47 20.55
C ILE A 309 1.43 -8.88 20.12
N ALA A 310 0.17 -9.25 20.33
CA ALA A 310 -0.35 -10.57 19.96
C ALA A 310 -0.42 -10.77 18.43
N ILE A 311 -0.60 -9.70 17.65
CA ILE A 311 -0.70 -9.76 16.20
C ILE A 311 0.67 -9.64 15.55
N LEU A 312 1.45 -8.66 16.03
CA LEU A 312 2.75 -8.28 15.48
C LEU A 312 3.75 -8.10 16.63
N PRO A 313 4.26 -9.19 17.22
CA PRO A 313 5.04 -9.15 18.45
C PRO A 313 6.23 -8.20 18.41
N ASN A 314 6.80 -8.00 17.22
CA ASN A 314 8.00 -7.19 17.03
C ASN A 314 7.74 -5.84 16.35
N ALA A 315 6.54 -5.61 15.83
CA ALA A 315 6.19 -4.36 15.15
C ALA A 315 5.65 -3.24 16.07
N GLY A 316 5.46 -3.54 17.35
CA GLY A 316 4.93 -2.60 18.33
C GLY A 316 5.96 -1.59 18.85
N LEU A 317 6.71 -0.93 17.97
CA LEU A 317 7.70 0.09 18.32
C LEU A 317 7.25 1.47 17.79
N PRO A 318 7.65 2.61 18.44
CA PRO A 318 8.47 2.67 19.63
C PRO A 318 7.70 2.28 20.91
N ARG A 319 8.44 1.73 21.89
CA ARG A 319 7.94 1.39 23.23
C ARG A 319 8.70 2.16 24.29
N PRO A 320 8.08 2.47 25.44
CA PRO A 320 8.79 3.08 26.56
C PRO A 320 9.91 2.16 27.04
N ASP A 321 11.15 2.51 26.73
CA ASP A 321 12.37 1.90 27.27
C ASP A 321 13.50 2.96 27.34
N ASP A 322 14.65 2.58 27.87
CA ASP A 322 15.80 3.46 28.09
C ASP A 322 16.56 3.85 26.82
N ARG A 323 16.22 3.24 25.68
CA ARG A 323 16.80 3.58 24.36
C ARG A 323 16.06 4.73 23.69
N ALA A 324 14.83 5.00 24.08
CA ALA A 324 13.99 6.01 23.44
C ALA A 324 14.27 7.41 24.03
N TRP A 325 14.30 8.40 23.17
CA TRP A 325 14.39 9.81 23.58
C TRP A 325 13.54 10.70 22.69
N LEU A 326 13.33 11.94 23.13
CA LEU A 326 12.71 12.97 22.30
C LEU A 326 13.77 13.59 21.38
N ASP A 327 13.44 13.63 20.10
CA ASP A 327 14.25 14.23 19.04
C ASP A 327 13.34 15.08 18.14
N LYS A 328 13.88 15.66 17.09
CA LYS A 328 13.13 16.43 16.07
C LYS A 328 13.40 15.85 14.70
N MET A 329 12.36 15.74 13.90
CA MET A 329 12.53 15.46 12.49
C MET A 329 13.16 16.68 11.78
N PRO A 330 14.02 16.46 10.76
CA PRO A 330 14.53 17.54 9.94
C PRO A 330 13.40 18.43 9.40
N GLY A 331 13.56 19.73 9.47
CA GLY A 331 12.55 20.70 9.01
C GLY A 331 11.30 20.83 9.91
N SER A 332 11.31 20.26 11.11
CA SER A 332 10.21 20.36 12.07
C SER A 332 10.71 20.73 13.46
N ASP A 333 9.98 21.59 14.15
CA ASP A 333 10.20 21.87 15.58
C ASP A 333 9.36 20.98 16.51
N ILE A 334 8.52 20.12 15.96
CA ILE A 334 7.66 19.22 16.72
C ILE A 334 8.52 18.08 17.28
N PRO A 335 8.52 17.87 18.63
CA PRO A 335 9.22 16.75 19.21
C PRO A 335 8.61 15.42 18.78
N VAL A 336 9.47 14.46 18.46
CA VAL A 336 9.10 13.08 18.15
C VAL A 336 9.89 12.11 19.01
N ILE A 337 9.34 10.94 19.26
CA ILE A 337 10.04 9.84 19.89
C ILE A 337 10.97 9.24 18.84
N ARG A 338 12.25 9.12 19.20
CA ARG A 338 13.22 8.35 18.42
C ARG A 338 13.68 7.15 19.22
N GLN A 339 13.66 5.97 18.63
CA GLN A 339 14.11 4.74 19.27
C GLN A 339 14.95 3.91 18.28
N PRO A 340 16.25 3.67 18.59
CA PRO A 340 17.08 2.77 17.79
C PRO A 340 16.56 1.35 17.87
N LEU A 341 16.64 0.64 16.75
CA LEU A 341 16.35 -0.78 16.67
C LEU A 341 17.61 -1.60 16.94
N THR A 342 17.45 -2.70 17.64
CA THR A 342 18.51 -3.70 17.79
C THR A 342 18.54 -4.62 16.57
N GLY A 343 19.70 -5.21 16.26
CA GLY A 343 19.82 -6.23 15.22
C GLY A 343 18.85 -7.41 15.40
N ALA A 344 18.57 -7.79 16.66
CA ALA A 344 17.61 -8.83 16.99
C ALA A 344 16.15 -8.42 16.66
N GLU A 345 15.79 -7.15 16.89
CA GLU A 345 14.46 -6.61 16.53
C GLU A 345 14.31 -6.55 15.00
N ILE A 346 15.35 -6.12 14.29
CA ILE A 346 15.37 -6.10 12.83
C ILE A 346 15.22 -7.53 12.29
N ALA A 347 16.03 -8.46 12.75
CA ALA A 347 16.00 -9.86 12.35
C ALA A 347 14.71 -10.58 12.76
N GLY A 348 14.11 -10.18 13.86
CA GLY A 348 12.86 -10.72 14.39
C GLY A 348 11.59 -10.15 13.76
N GLY A 349 11.73 -9.25 12.77
CA GLY A 349 10.59 -8.62 12.09
C GLY A 349 9.95 -7.47 12.88
N ALA A 350 10.75 -6.74 13.68
CA ALA A 350 10.34 -5.48 14.31
C ALA A 350 9.91 -4.43 13.26
N ILE A 351 10.45 -4.57 12.07
CA ILE A 351 9.96 -3.96 10.86
C ILE A 351 8.96 -4.95 10.27
N LEU A 352 7.73 -4.53 10.09
CA LEU A 352 6.65 -5.35 9.60
C LEU A 352 7.10 -6.14 8.37
N LEU A 353 7.05 -7.47 8.43
CA LEU A 353 7.46 -8.34 7.34
C LEU A 353 8.97 -8.31 6.99
N SER A 354 9.83 -7.59 7.70
CA SER A 354 11.27 -7.60 7.47
C SER A 354 11.95 -8.84 8.04
N GLY A 355 13.10 -9.17 7.54
CA GLY A 355 13.97 -10.20 8.12
C GLY A 355 14.00 -11.52 7.38
N ARG A 356 13.38 -11.62 6.22
CA ARG A 356 13.49 -12.81 5.38
C ARG A 356 14.25 -12.51 4.09
N GLY A 357 15.57 -12.32 4.20
CA GLY A 357 16.43 -12.11 3.04
C GLY A 357 16.42 -10.67 2.55
N ALA A 358 16.51 -9.74 3.48
CA ALA A 358 16.70 -8.32 3.18
C ALA A 358 17.75 -8.12 2.10
N GLY A 359 17.38 -7.42 1.05
CA GLY A 359 18.24 -7.18 -0.11
C GLY A 359 19.54 -6.50 0.29
N THR A 360 20.60 -7.28 0.27
CA THR A 360 21.96 -6.76 0.35
C THR A 360 22.52 -6.49 -1.05
N THR A 361 21.85 -6.94 -2.09
CA THR A 361 22.25 -6.75 -3.49
C THR A 361 21.68 -5.45 -4.02
N SER A 362 22.53 -4.69 -4.70
CA SER A 362 22.10 -3.53 -5.48
C SER A 362 21.78 -3.95 -6.91
N GLU A 363 20.80 -3.29 -7.51
CA GLU A 363 20.36 -3.56 -8.89
C GLU A 363 20.10 -2.24 -9.60
N LEU A 364 20.21 -2.24 -10.93
CA LEU A 364 19.93 -1.07 -11.75
C LEU A 364 19.19 -1.50 -13.01
N TYR A 365 18.09 -0.84 -13.30
CA TYR A 365 17.27 -1.10 -14.48
C TYR A 365 17.04 0.17 -15.28
N ASP A 366 16.84 0.04 -16.59
CA ASP A 366 16.33 1.11 -17.42
C ASP A 366 14.83 1.26 -17.20
N THR A 367 14.32 2.50 -17.11
CA THR A 367 12.87 2.73 -16.94
C THR A 367 12.04 2.30 -18.15
N GLN A 368 12.65 2.07 -19.31
CA GLN A 368 11.99 1.48 -20.49
C GLN A 368 11.86 -0.06 -20.38
N ASP A 369 12.63 -0.70 -19.51
CA ASP A 369 12.47 -2.12 -19.17
C ASP A 369 11.42 -2.28 -18.07
N GLU A 370 10.15 -2.18 -18.44
CA GLU A 370 9.02 -2.30 -17.50
C GLU A 370 9.04 -3.59 -16.68
N GLN A 371 9.63 -4.66 -17.24
CA GLN A 371 9.73 -5.98 -16.61
C GLN A 371 10.96 -6.11 -15.70
N GLU A 372 11.89 -5.14 -15.73
CA GLU A 372 13.12 -5.11 -14.96
C GLU A 372 13.93 -6.41 -15.11
N THR A 373 14.15 -6.81 -16.36
CA THR A 373 14.79 -8.09 -16.72
C THR A 373 16.28 -7.97 -16.96
N GLU A 374 16.77 -6.81 -17.40
CA GLU A 374 18.18 -6.55 -17.68
C GLU A 374 18.83 -5.73 -16.55
N ASN A 375 19.53 -6.40 -15.65
CA ASN A 375 20.24 -5.71 -14.56
C ASN A 375 21.53 -5.06 -15.07
N LEU A 376 21.59 -3.73 -15.00
CA LEU A 376 22.67 -2.88 -15.47
C LEU A 376 23.68 -2.51 -14.37
N ILE A 377 23.66 -3.17 -13.21
CA ILE A 377 24.48 -2.80 -12.05
C ILE A 377 25.99 -2.85 -12.34
N ASP A 378 26.43 -3.76 -13.19
CA ASP A 378 27.83 -3.91 -13.57
C ASP A 378 28.27 -2.94 -14.70
N THR A 379 27.47 -1.94 -15.00
CA THR A 379 27.78 -0.92 -16.01
C THR A 379 28.26 0.40 -15.37
N PRO A 380 28.94 1.27 -16.09
CA PRO A 380 29.34 2.60 -15.58
C PRO A 380 28.17 3.49 -15.14
N ARG A 381 26.92 3.14 -15.50
CA ARG A 381 25.73 3.85 -15.03
C ARG A 381 25.55 3.72 -13.52
N ALA A 382 25.99 2.64 -12.92
CA ALA A 382 25.82 2.39 -11.48
C ALA A 382 26.50 3.47 -10.62
N ASP A 383 27.71 3.90 -10.99
CA ASP A 383 28.43 4.96 -10.25
C ASP A 383 27.65 6.28 -10.27
N HIS A 384 27.05 6.63 -11.41
CA HIS A 384 26.22 7.82 -11.54
C HIS A 384 24.99 7.74 -10.62
N TYR A 385 24.29 6.61 -10.59
CA TYR A 385 23.10 6.43 -9.75
C TYR A 385 23.44 6.37 -8.26
N GLN A 386 24.59 5.83 -7.90
CA GLN A 386 25.05 5.86 -6.51
C GLN A 386 25.28 7.30 -6.02
N GLU A 387 25.89 8.14 -6.86
CA GLU A 387 26.11 9.54 -6.53
C GLU A 387 24.79 10.33 -6.49
N LEU A 388 23.88 10.05 -7.43
CA LEU A 388 22.56 10.66 -7.45
C LEU A 388 21.74 10.29 -6.21
N LEU A 389 21.82 9.02 -5.75
CA LEU A 389 21.17 8.58 -4.52
C LEU A 389 21.75 9.28 -3.29
N ARG A 390 23.09 9.44 -3.22
CA ARG A 390 23.73 10.20 -2.12
C ARG A 390 23.23 11.65 -2.11
N HIS A 391 23.15 12.27 -3.27
CA HIS A 391 22.62 13.63 -3.40
C HIS A 391 21.15 13.71 -2.95
N ALA A 392 20.30 12.82 -3.43
CA ALA A 392 18.89 12.76 -3.07
C ALA A 392 18.67 12.55 -1.55
N LEU A 393 19.41 11.63 -0.94
CA LEU A 393 19.34 11.41 0.51
C LEU A 393 19.81 12.63 1.31
N THR A 394 20.82 13.34 0.81
CA THR A 394 21.28 14.60 1.43
C THR A 394 20.24 15.71 1.31
N GLU A 395 19.61 15.84 0.15
CA GLU A 395 18.58 16.84 -0.10
C GLU A 395 17.34 16.65 0.79
N VAL A 396 16.92 15.40 0.99
CA VAL A 396 15.82 15.09 1.91
C VAL A 396 16.26 15.09 3.37
N GLU A 397 17.53 15.41 3.67
CA GLU A 397 18.09 15.40 5.01
C GLU A 397 17.92 14.06 5.72
N ALA A 398 18.16 12.96 4.97
CA ALA A 398 18.10 11.61 5.55
C ALA A 398 19.08 11.49 6.74
N PRO A 399 18.72 10.73 7.79
CA PRO A 399 19.62 10.51 8.91
C PRO A 399 20.96 9.90 8.47
N ALA A 400 22.06 10.32 9.12
CA ALA A 400 23.41 9.85 8.76
C ALA A 400 23.56 8.31 8.80
N GLU A 401 22.83 7.66 9.72
CA GLU A 401 22.77 6.20 9.79
C GLU A 401 22.23 5.55 8.51
N GLN A 402 21.35 6.26 7.78
CA GLN A 402 20.82 5.75 6.51
C GLN A 402 21.88 5.75 5.41
N LEU A 403 22.70 6.81 5.31
CA LEU A 403 23.81 6.84 4.36
C LEU A 403 24.87 5.78 4.73
N ALA A 404 25.24 5.71 6.01
CA ALA A 404 26.20 4.72 6.49
C ALA A 404 25.75 3.28 6.20
N ARG A 405 24.48 2.96 6.43
CA ARG A 405 23.89 1.65 6.16
C ARG A 405 23.94 1.26 4.68
N LEU A 406 23.79 2.24 3.79
CA LEU A 406 23.81 2.05 2.34
C LEU A 406 25.25 2.12 1.74
N GLY A 407 26.27 2.37 2.57
CA GLY A 407 27.64 2.55 2.10
C GLY A 407 27.83 3.79 1.19
N LEU A 408 27.14 4.89 1.53
CA LEU A 408 27.12 6.13 0.75
C LEU A 408 27.88 7.25 1.43
#